data_5836e582a9ba0190914ab65963205546
#
_entry.id   5836e582a9ba0190914ab65963205546
#
_cell.length_a   1.000
_cell.length_b   1.000
_cell.length_c   1.000
_cell.angle_alpha   90.00
_cell.angle_beta   90.00
_cell.angle_gamma   90.00
#
_symmetry.space_group_name_H-M   'P 1'
#
loop_
_entity.id
_entity.type
_entity.pdbx_description
1 polymer ?
#
loop_
_entity_poly.entity_id
_entity_poly.type
_entity_poly.pdbx_seq_one_letter_code
_entity_poly.pdbx_strand_id
1 'polypeptide(L)'
;MKAKVYVTLKPGVLDPQGKAIQHSVGLLGYDGVADVRQGKYFEIALDSGLDEARARETAERLARDVLSNPVIEDFRVEVEA
;
A
#
# COMPACT_ATOMS: atom_id res chain seq x y z
N MET A 1 19.16 -1.55 -5.61
CA MET A 1 17.91 -0.80 -5.87
C MET A 1 16.76 -1.45 -5.13
N LYS A 2 15.85 -0.65 -4.61
CA LYS A 2 14.72 -1.14 -3.84
C LYS A 2 13.44 -0.49 -4.34
N ALA A 3 12.36 -1.25 -4.39
CA ALA A 3 11.02 -0.73 -4.64
C ALA A 3 10.16 -0.87 -3.38
N LYS A 4 9.35 0.15 -3.14
CA LYS A 4 8.36 0.16 -2.06
C LYS A 4 6.99 0.16 -2.68
N VAL A 5 6.14 -0.76 -2.26
CA VAL A 5 4.77 -0.89 -2.78
C VAL A 5 3.78 -0.73 -1.64
N TYR A 6 2.88 0.23 -1.80
CA TYR A 6 1.81 0.51 -0.85
C TYR A 6 0.50 0.05 -1.47
N VAL A 7 -0.21 -0.82 -0.79
CA VAL A 7 -1.49 -1.39 -1.27
C VAL A 7 -2.59 -1.02 -0.28
N THR A 8 -3.64 -0.39 -0.78
CA THR A 8 -4.78 0.04 0.05
C THR A 8 -6.08 -0.35 -0.63
N LEU A 9 -7.14 -0.50 0.15
CA LEU A 9 -8.47 -0.72 -0.40
C LEU A 9 -8.95 0.52 -1.15
N LYS A 10 -9.65 0.31 -2.27
CA LYS A 10 -10.26 1.40 -3.03
C LYS A 10 -11.26 2.17 -2.18
N PRO A 11 -11.46 3.48 -2.45
CA PRO A 11 -12.54 4.22 -1.82
C PRO A 11 -13.87 3.50 -2.03
N GLY A 12 -14.70 3.43 -0.99
CA GLY A 12 -15.98 2.75 -1.05
C GLY A 12 -15.94 1.26 -0.72
N VAL A 13 -14.76 0.65 -0.67
CA VAL A 13 -14.62 -0.73 -0.20
C VAL A 13 -14.53 -0.71 1.32
N LEU A 14 -15.31 -1.57 1.98
CA LEU A 14 -15.32 -1.67 3.44
C LEU A 14 -13.95 -2.12 3.95
N ASP A 15 -13.45 -1.40 4.97
CA ASP A 15 -12.19 -1.68 5.65
C ASP A 15 -12.48 -1.98 7.13
N PRO A 16 -12.79 -3.23 7.49
CA PRO A 16 -13.15 -3.56 8.88
C PRO A 16 -12.01 -3.30 9.86
N GLN A 17 -10.76 -3.52 9.44
CA GLN A 17 -9.60 -3.31 10.30
C GLN A 17 -9.37 -1.82 10.56
N GLY A 18 -9.46 -0.99 9.52
CA GLY A 18 -9.36 0.46 9.66
C GLY A 18 -10.48 1.01 10.55
N LYS A 19 -11.69 0.51 10.41
CA LYS A 19 -12.83 0.91 11.24
C LYS A 19 -12.64 0.51 12.70
N ALA A 20 -12.10 -0.67 12.96
CA ALA A 20 -11.80 -1.12 14.33
C ALA A 20 -10.74 -0.22 14.98
N ILE A 21 -9.70 0.15 14.24
CA ILE A 21 -8.66 1.07 14.72
C ILE A 21 -9.27 2.44 15.01
N GLN A 22 -10.09 2.95 14.11
CA GLN A 22 -10.76 4.23 14.28
C GLN A 22 -11.62 4.26 15.56
N HIS A 23 -12.34 3.17 15.81
CA HIS A 23 -13.14 3.03 17.03
C HIS A 23 -12.26 3.08 18.28
N SER A 24 -11.14 2.36 18.29
CA SER A 24 -10.18 2.35 19.39
C SER A 24 -9.57 3.73 19.63
N VAL A 25 -9.25 4.47 18.57
CA VAL A 25 -8.74 5.83 18.66
C VAL A 25 -9.74 6.74 19.39
N GLY A 26 -11.02 6.63 19.06
CA GLY A 26 -12.08 7.37 19.73
C GLY A 26 -12.19 7.01 21.21
N LEU A 27 -12.14 5.72 21.53
CA LEU A 27 -12.21 5.25 22.92
C LEU A 27 -11.03 5.73 23.77
N LEU A 28 -9.85 5.91 23.15
CA LEU A 28 -8.66 6.39 23.85
C LEU A 28 -8.61 7.91 23.98
N GLY A 29 -9.59 8.62 23.44
CA GLY A 29 -9.73 10.06 23.60
C GLY A 29 -8.92 10.90 22.62
N TYR A 30 -8.46 10.35 21.51
CA TYR A 30 -7.78 11.13 20.48
C TYR A 30 -8.78 11.96 19.69
N ASP A 31 -8.52 13.25 19.60
CA ASP A 31 -9.36 14.18 18.84
C ASP A 31 -8.77 14.41 17.45
N GLY A 32 -9.62 14.79 16.51
CA GLY A 32 -9.18 15.22 15.18
C GLY A 32 -8.90 14.10 14.19
N VAL A 33 -9.20 12.85 14.54
CA VAL A 33 -9.04 11.71 13.62
C VAL A 33 -10.39 11.44 12.96
N ALA A 34 -10.50 11.83 11.68
CA ALA A 34 -11.75 11.70 10.92
C ALA A 34 -11.95 10.29 10.38
N ASP A 35 -10.86 9.61 9.99
CA ASP A 35 -10.93 8.28 9.39
C ASP A 35 -9.59 7.57 9.56
N VAL A 36 -9.63 6.24 9.54
CA VAL A 36 -8.44 5.39 9.55
C VAL A 36 -8.61 4.33 8.48
N ARG A 37 -7.60 4.22 7.60
CA ARG A 37 -7.55 3.21 6.56
C ARG A 37 -6.31 2.36 6.78
N GLN A 38 -6.46 1.05 6.67
CA GLN A 38 -5.35 0.12 6.80
C GLN A 38 -4.96 -0.42 5.43
N GLY A 39 -3.68 -0.63 5.22
CA GLY A 39 -3.17 -1.19 3.98
C GLY A 39 -1.99 -2.10 4.24
N LYS A 40 -1.35 -2.53 3.15
CA LYS A 40 -0.16 -3.36 3.16
C LYS A 40 1.01 -2.60 2.59
N TYR A 41 2.21 -2.92 3.07
CA TYR A 41 3.45 -2.34 2.59
C TYR A 41 4.44 -3.45 2.26
N PHE A 42 5.04 -3.38 1.08
CA PHE A 42 6.05 -4.35 0.62
C PHE A 42 7.34 -3.65 0.25
N GLU A 43 8.46 -4.25 0.64
CA GLU A 43 9.77 -3.85 0.15
C GLU A 43 10.30 -4.94 -0.76
N ILE A 44 10.74 -4.54 -1.95
CA ILE A 44 11.25 -5.46 -2.97
C ILE A 44 12.69 -5.08 -3.25
N ALA A 45 13.61 -6.01 -3.00
CA ALA A 45 15.01 -5.86 -3.40
C ALA A 45 15.11 -6.24 -4.88
N LEU A 46 15.65 -5.34 -5.68
CA LEU A 46 15.80 -5.52 -7.13
C LEU A 46 17.28 -5.68 -7.48
N ASP A 47 17.54 -6.47 -8.51
CA ASP A 47 18.90 -6.68 -9.00
C ASP A 47 19.54 -5.38 -9.44
N SER A 48 20.82 -5.22 -9.14
CA SER A 48 21.56 -4.01 -9.48
C SER A 48 21.75 -3.79 -10.98
N GLY A 49 21.50 -4.83 -11.78
CA GLY A 49 21.58 -4.73 -13.24
C GLY A 49 20.38 -4.06 -13.91
N LEU A 50 19.32 -3.78 -13.16
CA LEU A 50 18.15 -3.10 -13.68
C LEU A 50 18.36 -1.59 -13.63
N ASP A 51 17.95 -0.89 -14.70
CA ASP A 51 17.84 0.56 -14.66
C ASP A 51 16.54 0.97 -13.95
N GLU A 52 16.38 2.25 -13.66
CA GLU A 52 15.23 2.75 -12.91
C GLU A 52 13.91 2.48 -13.63
N ALA A 53 13.89 2.64 -14.96
CA ALA A 53 12.67 2.42 -15.74
C ALA A 53 12.21 0.96 -15.69
N ARG A 54 13.15 0.04 -15.82
CA ARG A 54 12.85 -1.39 -15.74
C ARG A 54 12.50 -1.83 -14.34
N ALA A 55 13.17 -1.25 -13.34
CA ALA A 55 12.86 -1.50 -11.93
C ALA A 55 11.43 -1.08 -11.62
N ARG A 56 11.01 0.10 -12.07
CA ARG A 56 9.64 0.60 -11.88
C ARG A 56 8.63 -0.30 -12.60
N GLU A 57 8.88 -0.65 -13.84
CA GLU A 57 8.01 -1.53 -14.60
C GLU A 57 7.82 -2.88 -13.90
N THR A 58 8.91 -3.48 -13.46
CA THR A 58 8.88 -4.76 -12.74
C THR A 58 8.06 -4.64 -11.45
N ALA A 59 8.31 -3.60 -10.67
CA ALA A 59 7.60 -3.38 -9.41
C ALA A 59 6.10 -3.13 -9.64
N GLU A 60 5.74 -2.38 -10.66
CA GLU A 60 4.34 -2.12 -11.00
C GLU A 60 3.61 -3.39 -11.44
N ARG A 61 4.28 -4.23 -12.23
CA ARG A 61 3.70 -5.51 -12.63
C ARG A 61 3.51 -6.45 -11.45
N LEU A 62 4.50 -6.52 -10.56
CA LEU A 62 4.38 -7.30 -9.33
C LEU A 62 3.24 -6.80 -8.46
N ALA A 63 3.15 -5.49 -8.30
CA ALA A 63 2.09 -4.88 -7.49
C ALA A 63 0.71 -5.25 -8.03
N ARG A 64 0.52 -5.15 -9.33
CA ARG A 64 -0.76 -5.44 -9.96
C ARG A 64 -1.09 -6.93 -9.98
N ASP A 65 -0.11 -7.77 -10.32
CA ASP A 65 -0.35 -9.19 -10.61
C ASP A 65 -0.25 -10.10 -9.39
N VAL A 66 0.53 -9.70 -8.38
CA VAL A 66 0.87 -10.56 -7.25
C VAL A 66 0.51 -9.94 -5.90
N LEU A 67 0.81 -8.66 -5.70
CA LEU A 67 0.75 -8.04 -4.37
C LEU A 67 -0.59 -7.42 -4.04
N SER A 68 -1.42 -7.15 -5.04
CA SER A 68 -2.73 -6.54 -4.83
C SER A 68 -3.83 -7.32 -5.55
N ASN A 69 -5.06 -7.06 -5.14
CA ASN A 69 -6.25 -7.46 -5.87
C ASN A 69 -6.81 -6.22 -6.56
N PRO A 70 -6.58 -6.03 -7.88
CA PRO A 70 -6.95 -4.79 -8.55
C PRO A 70 -8.47 -4.54 -8.61
N VAL A 71 -9.28 -5.54 -8.30
CA VAL A 71 -10.74 -5.36 -8.21
C VAL A 71 -11.12 -4.48 -7.03
N ILE A 72 -10.43 -4.64 -5.90
CA ILE A 72 -10.79 -3.97 -4.64
C ILE A 72 -9.66 -3.11 -4.07
N GLU A 73 -8.46 -3.17 -4.63
CA GLU A 73 -7.29 -2.48 -4.08
C GLU A 73 -6.64 -1.57 -5.12
N ASP A 74 -6.08 -0.48 -4.63
CA ASP A 74 -5.17 0.40 -5.36
C ASP A 74 -3.75 0.17 -4.85
N PHE A 75 -2.76 0.51 -5.66
CA PHE A 75 -1.37 0.44 -5.23
C PHE A 75 -0.59 1.67 -5.69
N ARG A 76 0.52 1.93 -4.98
CA ARG A 76 1.48 2.97 -5.33
C ARG A 76 2.88 2.40 -5.22
N VAL A 77 3.73 2.72 -6.17
CA VAL A 77 5.11 2.23 -6.23
C VAL A 77 6.09 3.40 -6.12
N GLU A 78 7.12 3.24 -5.29
CA GLU A 78 8.25 4.15 -5.19
C GLU A 78 9.52 3.34 -5.43
N VAL A 79 10.43 3.87 -6.24
CA VAL A 79 11.71 3.22 -6.52
C VAL A 79 12.84 4.05 -5.93
N GLU A 80 13.72 3.40 -5.17
CA GLU A 80 14.92 4.01 -4.58
C GLU A 80 16.17 3.35 -5.16
N ALA A 81 17.12 4.18 -5.53
CA ALA A 81 18.40 3.70 -6.00
C ALA A 81 19.22 2.99 -4.91
#